data_654da3b87b7236fa665f59654a3332e0
#
_entry.id   654da3b87b7236fa665f59654a3332e0
#
_cell.length_a   1.000
_cell.length_b   1.000
_cell.length_c   1.000
_cell.angle_alpha   90.00
_cell.angle_beta   90.00
_cell.angle_gamma   90.00
#
_symmetry.space_group_name_H-M   'P 1'
#
loop_
_entity.id
_entity.type
_entity.pdbx_description
1 polymer ?
#
loop_
_entity_poly.entity_id
_entity_poly.type
_entity_poly.pdbx_seq_one_letter_code
_entity_poly.pdbx_strand_id
1 'polypeptide(L)'
;MNPILSSSSSATNDSVLSPTPIDLINPTIKTMKRFYSKHSTRTYKWRVQQVKAMLTMLTSNMSLFQAALLTDLGKCSVEAQLTEITTMVLECKEVLQKLASWMRSEDVGSPLLLAPAFLEIRFEPRGVCLVIGPFNYPVTLTLGPVISALAAGNPVVIKPSDLCPAVANLLTKLIPTYFDPEVVNVVNGAIPETTELMRNEWGLVFFTGSERVGKIIAGQAAATMSPVVLELGGKSPLIICEDIPEMKAMCNRIIWGKSINAGQTCVAPDYVLCHEKNAEEVLREMKNSLEVMFR
;
A
#
# COMPACT_ATOMS: atom_id res chain seq x y z
N MET A 1 -36.76 -9.09 7.42
CA MET A 1 -36.63 -10.41 6.75
C MET A 1 -35.56 -10.27 5.70
N ASN A 2 -34.34 -10.76 5.99
CA ASN A 2 -33.23 -10.77 5.06
C ASN A 2 -33.30 -12.06 4.23
N PRO A 3 -33.17 -12.03 2.91
CA PRO A 3 -33.03 -13.25 2.12
C PRO A 3 -31.62 -13.82 2.30
N ILE A 4 -31.55 -15.02 2.84
CA ILE A 4 -30.38 -15.87 2.88
C ILE A 4 -30.05 -16.23 1.44
N LEU A 5 -28.93 -15.70 0.93
CA LEU A 5 -28.38 -16.13 -0.35
C LEU A 5 -27.84 -17.57 -0.18
N SER A 6 -28.54 -18.49 -0.82
CA SER A 6 -28.16 -19.89 -0.93
C SER A 6 -26.80 -20.01 -1.64
N SER A 7 -25.84 -20.62 -0.94
CA SER A 7 -24.51 -20.96 -1.43
C SER A 7 -24.60 -22.04 -2.53
N SER A 8 -24.55 -21.63 -3.78
CA SER A 8 -24.06 -22.47 -4.88
C SER A 8 -22.60 -22.09 -5.12
N SER A 9 -21.69 -22.80 -4.48
CA SER A 9 -20.24 -22.66 -4.68
C SER A 9 -19.85 -23.21 -6.06
N SER A 10 -19.84 -22.36 -7.08
CA SER A 10 -18.88 -22.52 -8.15
C SER A 10 -17.53 -22.10 -7.56
N ALA A 11 -16.66 -23.05 -7.25
CA ALA A 11 -15.28 -22.79 -6.91
C ALA A 11 -14.62 -22.10 -8.13
N THR A 12 -14.72 -20.79 -8.21
CA THR A 12 -13.87 -19.99 -9.08
C THR A 12 -12.45 -20.21 -8.60
N ASN A 13 -11.58 -20.62 -9.50
CA ASN A 13 -10.17 -20.91 -9.21
C ASN A 13 -9.49 -19.59 -8.86
N ASP A 14 -9.65 -19.11 -7.62
CA ASP A 14 -9.14 -17.80 -7.14
C ASP A 14 -7.60 -17.70 -7.22
N SER A 15 -6.93 -18.80 -7.52
CA SER A 15 -5.48 -18.89 -7.74
C SER A 15 -5.03 -18.43 -9.14
N VAL A 16 -5.96 -18.19 -10.07
CA VAL A 16 -5.62 -17.72 -11.43
C VAL A 16 -6.03 -16.27 -11.59
N LEU A 17 -5.05 -15.41 -11.90
CA LEU A 17 -5.30 -14.00 -12.20
C LEU A 17 -5.93 -13.87 -13.58
N SER A 18 -7.05 -13.12 -13.66
CA SER A 18 -7.63 -12.72 -14.94
C SER A 18 -7.12 -11.33 -15.34
N PRO A 19 -6.25 -11.22 -16.36
CA PRO A 19 -5.74 -9.93 -16.79
C PRO A 19 -6.84 -9.00 -17.30
N THR A 20 -6.71 -7.71 -17.04
CA THR A 20 -7.57 -6.69 -17.64
C THR A 20 -7.25 -6.57 -19.13
N PRO A 21 -8.25 -6.61 -20.03
CA PRO A 21 -8.01 -6.39 -21.45
C PRO A 21 -7.31 -5.06 -21.71
N ILE A 22 -6.22 -5.10 -22.48
CA ILE A 22 -5.33 -3.91 -22.69
C ILE A 22 -6.11 -2.76 -23.35
N ASP A 23 -7.03 -3.05 -24.23
CA ASP A 23 -7.87 -2.06 -24.92
C ASP A 23 -8.84 -1.31 -23.97
N LEU A 24 -9.12 -1.83 -22.78
CA LEU A 24 -9.94 -1.18 -21.76
C LEU A 24 -9.16 -0.22 -20.85
N ILE A 25 -7.84 -0.34 -20.79
CA ILE A 25 -7.00 0.44 -19.86
C ILE A 25 -7.09 1.95 -20.16
N ASN A 26 -6.79 2.36 -21.39
CA ASN A 26 -6.78 3.77 -21.76
C ASN A 26 -8.18 4.44 -21.72
N PRO A 27 -9.28 3.80 -22.15
CA PRO A 27 -10.62 4.34 -21.96
C PRO A 27 -10.96 4.59 -20.49
N THR A 28 -10.61 3.65 -19.60
CA THR A 28 -10.81 3.79 -18.15
C THR A 28 -10.07 4.99 -17.59
N ILE A 29 -8.78 5.12 -17.89
CA ILE A 29 -7.95 6.25 -17.44
C ILE A 29 -8.52 7.58 -17.95
N LYS A 30 -8.93 7.65 -19.22
CA LYS A 30 -9.55 8.84 -19.81
C LYS A 30 -10.84 9.25 -19.09
N THR A 31 -11.65 8.28 -18.70
CA THR A 31 -12.88 8.52 -17.95
C THR A 31 -12.57 9.09 -16.55
N MET A 32 -11.60 8.50 -15.84
CA MET A 32 -11.15 8.98 -14.53
C MET A 32 -10.55 10.39 -14.60
N LYS A 33 -9.75 10.70 -15.64
CA LYS A 33 -9.20 12.07 -15.86
C LYS A 33 -10.32 13.08 -16.11
N ARG A 34 -11.37 12.71 -16.86
CA ARG A 34 -12.54 13.56 -17.09
C ARG A 34 -13.33 13.76 -15.79
N PHE A 35 -13.48 12.75 -14.96
CA PHE A 35 -14.09 12.90 -13.64
C PHE A 35 -13.30 13.86 -12.76
N TYR A 36 -11.98 13.68 -12.67
CA TYR A 36 -11.12 14.56 -11.90
C TYR A 36 -11.21 16.03 -12.33
N SER A 37 -11.30 16.30 -13.64
CA SER A 37 -11.39 17.69 -14.18
C SER A 37 -12.66 18.43 -13.76
N LYS A 38 -13.68 17.74 -13.20
CA LYS A 38 -14.87 18.37 -12.62
C LYS A 38 -14.62 18.98 -11.23
N HIS A 39 -13.44 18.80 -10.65
CA HIS A 39 -12.99 19.32 -9.36
C HIS A 39 -13.82 18.88 -8.13
N SER A 40 -14.73 17.92 -8.27
CA SER A 40 -15.56 17.42 -7.18
C SER A 40 -14.76 16.77 -6.04
N THR A 41 -13.55 16.27 -6.36
CA THR A 41 -12.66 15.56 -5.43
C THR A 41 -11.97 16.49 -4.42
N ARG A 42 -12.00 17.81 -4.65
CA ARG A 42 -11.29 18.80 -3.82
C ARG A 42 -11.93 19.01 -2.45
N THR A 43 -13.20 18.68 -2.28
CA THR A 43 -13.95 18.96 -1.05
C THR A 43 -13.57 18.01 0.09
N TYR A 44 -13.54 18.53 1.33
CA TYR A 44 -13.36 17.71 2.54
C TYR A 44 -14.39 16.58 2.62
N LYS A 45 -15.66 16.87 2.33
CA LYS A 45 -16.75 15.89 2.38
C LYS A 45 -16.49 14.71 1.46
N TRP A 46 -16.05 14.95 0.22
CA TRP A 46 -15.74 13.90 -0.75
C TRP A 46 -14.60 13.01 -0.24
N ARG A 47 -13.50 13.61 0.24
CA ARG A 47 -12.33 12.87 0.74
C ARG A 47 -12.67 11.99 1.94
N VAL A 48 -13.41 12.54 2.91
CA VAL A 48 -13.92 11.77 4.07
C VAL A 48 -14.78 10.59 3.62
N GLN A 49 -15.65 10.78 2.63
CA GLN A 49 -16.50 9.72 2.10
C GLN A 49 -15.66 8.57 1.53
N GLN A 50 -14.60 8.86 0.75
CA GLN A 50 -13.75 7.83 0.17
C GLN A 50 -12.97 7.05 1.25
N VAL A 51 -12.40 7.75 2.24
CA VAL A 51 -11.68 7.07 3.34
C VAL A 51 -12.63 6.23 4.21
N LYS A 52 -13.87 6.68 4.43
CA LYS A 52 -14.89 5.89 5.12
C LYS A 52 -15.29 4.65 4.31
N ALA A 53 -15.42 4.76 2.99
CA ALA A 53 -15.68 3.60 2.12
C ALA A 53 -14.56 2.56 2.22
N MET A 54 -13.29 2.99 2.21
CA MET A 54 -12.13 2.12 2.41
C MET A 54 -12.17 1.44 3.79
N LEU A 55 -12.42 2.19 4.85
CA LEU A 55 -12.56 1.65 6.20
C LEU A 55 -13.66 0.59 6.29
N THR A 56 -14.82 0.86 5.68
CA THR A 56 -15.95 -0.09 5.65
C THR A 56 -15.59 -1.33 4.84
N MET A 57 -14.96 -1.20 3.67
CA MET A 57 -14.51 -2.32 2.86
C MET A 57 -13.58 -3.25 3.66
N LEU A 58 -12.59 -2.69 4.34
CA LEU A 58 -11.62 -3.46 5.14
C LEU A 58 -12.28 -4.16 6.33
N THR A 59 -13.12 -3.46 7.08
CA THR A 59 -13.75 -4.02 8.29
C THR A 59 -14.84 -5.03 7.99
N SER A 60 -15.61 -4.84 6.92
CA SER A 60 -16.70 -5.75 6.54
C SER A 60 -16.22 -7.03 5.84
N ASN A 61 -14.99 -7.05 5.30
CA ASN A 61 -14.47 -8.17 4.50
C ASN A 61 -13.18 -8.76 5.09
N MET A 62 -12.93 -8.58 6.36
CA MET A 62 -11.71 -9.00 7.05
C MET A 62 -11.38 -10.48 6.81
N SER A 63 -12.36 -11.37 6.94
CA SER A 63 -12.17 -12.81 6.71
C SER A 63 -11.81 -13.15 5.26
N LEU A 64 -12.31 -12.39 4.28
CA LEU A 64 -11.98 -12.59 2.88
C LEU A 64 -10.52 -12.19 2.60
N PHE A 65 -10.05 -11.08 3.18
CA PHE A 65 -8.64 -10.68 3.10
C PHE A 65 -7.73 -11.70 3.77
N GLN A 66 -8.10 -12.22 4.95
CA GLN A 66 -7.34 -13.27 5.63
C GLN A 66 -7.23 -14.55 4.79
N ALA A 67 -8.34 -14.98 4.17
CA ALA A 67 -8.37 -16.15 3.30
C ALA A 67 -7.49 -15.95 2.05
N ALA A 68 -7.55 -14.79 1.41
CA ALA A 68 -6.73 -14.47 0.25
C ALA A 68 -5.23 -14.43 0.60
N LEU A 69 -4.87 -13.83 1.73
CA LEU A 69 -3.48 -13.79 2.24
C LEU A 69 -2.94 -15.18 2.62
N LEU A 70 -3.80 -16.03 3.17
CA LEU A 70 -3.44 -17.43 3.41
C LEU A 70 -3.17 -18.17 2.10
N THR A 71 -4.00 -17.96 1.08
CA THR A 71 -3.86 -18.59 -0.24
C THR A 71 -2.57 -18.14 -0.94
N ASP A 72 -2.30 -16.84 -0.98
CA ASP A 72 -1.16 -16.29 -1.74
C ASP A 72 0.18 -16.42 -1.02
N LEU A 73 0.19 -16.25 0.30
CA LEU A 73 1.43 -16.11 1.09
C LEU A 73 1.55 -17.10 2.26
N GLY A 74 0.56 -17.93 2.51
CA GLY A 74 0.54 -18.83 3.67
C GLY A 74 0.41 -18.10 5.00
N LYS A 75 0.05 -16.82 5.04
CA LYS A 75 -0.10 -16.05 6.27
C LYS A 75 -1.25 -16.59 7.11
N CYS A 76 -0.98 -16.89 8.38
CA CYS A 76 -2.05 -17.24 9.32
C CYS A 76 -2.96 -16.03 9.60
N SER A 77 -4.17 -16.27 10.09
CA SER A 77 -5.17 -15.21 10.31
C SER A 77 -4.68 -14.11 11.25
N VAL A 78 -3.91 -14.45 12.29
CA VAL A 78 -3.36 -13.47 13.25
C VAL A 78 -2.32 -12.58 12.57
N GLU A 79 -1.40 -13.16 11.82
CA GLU A 79 -0.38 -12.39 11.09
C GLU A 79 -1.02 -11.50 10.03
N ALA A 80 -1.92 -12.03 9.22
CA ALA A 80 -2.68 -11.26 8.22
C ALA A 80 -3.45 -10.09 8.86
N GLN A 81 -4.09 -10.35 10.02
CA GLN A 81 -4.81 -9.34 10.77
C GLN A 81 -3.90 -8.21 11.24
N LEU A 82 -2.77 -8.54 11.88
CA LEU A 82 -1.89 -7.57 12.51
C LEU A 82 -1.08 -6.77 11.48
N THR A 83 -0.53 -7.45 10.48
CA THR A 83 0.46 -6.85 9.57
C THR A 83 -0.17 -6.18 8.34
N GLU A 84 -1.41 -6.55 7.99
CA GLU A 84 -2.03 -6.01 6.77
C GLU A 84 -3.38 -5.33 7.02
N ILE A 85 -4.32 -5.97 7.72
CA ILE A 85 -5.68 -5.43 7.81
C ILE A 85 -5.80 -4.35 8.88
N THR A 86 -5.34 -4.64 10.11
CA THR A 86 -5.44 -3.69 11.22
C THR A 86 -4.63 -2.42 10.94
N THR A 87 -3.47 -2.55 10.32
CA THR A 87 -2.62 -1.42 9.92
C THR A 87 -3.40 -0.44 9.04
N MET A 88 -4.10 -0.95 8.02
CA MET A 88 -4.90 -0.12 7.10
C MET A 88 -6.14 0.49 7.77
N VAL A 89 -6.77 -0.26 8.67
CA VAL A 89 -7.89 0.27 9.48
C VAL A 89 -7.44 1.43 10.38
N LEU A 90 -6.25 1.32 11.00
CA LEU A 90 -5.68 2.38 11.82
C LEU A 90 -5.30 3.59 10.97
N GLU A 91 -4.72 3.39 9.80
CA GLU A 91 -4.39 4.46 8.86
C GLU A 91 -5.65 5.22 8.41
N CYS A 92 -6.72 4.53 8.03
CA CYS A 92 -8.01 5.18 7.72
C CYS A 92 -8.52 6.04 8.88
N LYS A 93 -8.44 5.54 10.13
CA LYS A 93 -8.88 6.28 11.31
C LYS A 93 -8.02 7.51 11.56
N GLU A 94 -6.72 7.39 11.43
CA GLU A 94 -5.78 8.51 11.57
C GLU A 94 -6.05 9.60 10.52
N VAL A 95 -6.21 9.20 9.25
CA VAL A 95 -6.58 10.12 8.17
C VAL A 95 -7.88 10.85 8.50
N LEU A 96 -8.93 10.14 8.93
CA LEU A 96 -10.21 10.77 9.27
C LEU A 96 -10.10 11.76 10.43
N GLN A 97 -9.19 11.55 11.36
CA GLN A 97 -8.94 12.49 12.49
C GLN A 97 -8.15 13.72 12.05
N LYS A 98 -7.18 13.57 11.16
CA LYS A 98 -6.20 14.61 10.82
C LYS A 98 -6.50 15.36 9.51
N LEU A 99 -7.34 14.81 8.63
CA LEU A 99 -7.57 15.32 7.27
C LEU A 99 -7.96 16.80 7.25
N ALA A 100 -8.82 17.24 8.16
CA ALA A 100 -9.24 18.64 8.23
C ALA A 100 -8.07 19.59 8.51
N SER A 101 -7.09 19.18 9.32
CA SER A 101 -5.88 19.98 9.58
C SER A 101 -4.92 19.95 8.39
N TRP A 102 -4.76 18.80 7.74
CA TRP A 102 -3.88 18.69 6.57
C TRP A 102 -4.36 19.46 5.34
N MET A 103 -5.66 19.73 5.26
CA MET A 103 -6.25 20.50 4.16
C MET A 103 -6.19 22.01 4.36
N ARG A 104 -5.74 22.51 5.52
CA ARG A 104 -5.63 23.95 5.74
C ARG A 104 -4.50 24.54 4.92
N SER A 105 -4.75 25.72 4.38
CA SER A 105 -3.68 26.54 3.81
C SER A 105 -2.70 26.97 4.90
N GLU A 106 -1.45 27.12 4.53
CA GLU A 106 -0.38 27.62 5.40
C GLU A 106 -0.08 29.09 5.03
N ASP A 107 -0.18 29.98 6.00
CA ASP A 107 0.27 31.37 5.86
C ASP A 107 1.81 31.39 5.87
N VAL A 108 2.40 31.97 4.84
CA VAL A 108 3.88 32.06 4.72
C VAL A 108 4.42 33.47 5.01
N GLY A 109 3.56 34.38 5.47
CA GLY A 109 3.90 35.78 5.67
C GLY A 109 4.13 36.55 4.36
N SER A 110 3.79 37.84 4.35
CA SER A 110 3.95 38.68 3.18
C SER A 110 5.09 39.67 3.37
N PRO A 111 6.12 39.65 2.51
CA PRO A 111 7.15 40.71 2.53
C PRO A 111 6.52 42.09 2.37
N LEU A 112 7.05 43.10 3.05
CA LEU A 112 6.53 44.46 2.98
C LEU A 112 6.43 44.99 1.54
N LEU A 113 7.33 44.57 0.68
CA LEU A 113 7.34 44.94 -0.76
C LEU A 113 6.07 44.50 -1.49
N LEU A 114 5.40 43.43 -1.04
CA LEU A 114 4.18 42.88 -1.64
C LEU A 114 2.90 43.38 -0.97
N ALA A 115 3.00 44.26 0.05
CA ALA A 115 1.82 44.78 0.73
C ALA A 115 0.89 45.50 -0.25
N PRO A 116 -0.44 45.30 -0.15
CA PRO A 116 -1.20 44.58 0.89
C PRO A 116 -1.54 43.10 0.55
N ALA A 117 -0.72 42.42 -0.24
CA ALA A 117 -0.96 41.02 -0.62
C ALA A 117 -0.83 40.06 0.58
N PHE A 118 -1.68 39.02 0.58
CA PHE A 118 -1.58 37.88 1.51
C PHE A 118 -1.06 36.68 0.73
N LEU A 119 -0.08 35.98 1.29
CA LEU A 119 0.54 34.81 0.68
C LEU A 119 0.19 33.56 1.47
N GLU A 120 -0.25 32.51 0.77
CA GLU A 120 -0.54 31.20 1.37
C GLU A 120 -0.05 30.07 0.49
N ILE A 121 0.32 28.93 1.12
CA ILE A 121 0.54 27.67 0.43
C ILE A 121 -0.77 26.88 0.50
N ARG A 122 -1.29 26.49 -0.67
CA ARG A 122 -2.50 25.67 -0.81
C ARG A 122 -2.13 24.26 -1.26
N PHE A 123 -2.70 23.26 -0.58
CA PHE A 123 -2.52 21.85 -0.96
C PHE A 123 -3.63 21.44 -1.92
N GLU A 124 -3.24 21.06 -3.12
CA GLU A 124 -4.19 20.63 -4.16
C GLU A 124 -3.91 19.20 -4.62
N PRO A 125 -4.96 18.44 -5.05
CA PRO A 125 -4.77 17.12 -5.63
C PRO A 125 -3.99 17.21 -6.94
N ARG A 126 -3.16 16.20 -7.22
CA ARG A 126 -2.28 16.15 -8.40
C ARG A 126 -2.97 15.63 -9.66
N GLY A 127 -4.05 14.85 -9.52
CA GLY A 127 -4.69 14.17 -10.64
C GLY A 127 -4.90 12.69 -10.38
N VAL A 128 -5.20 11.93 -11.42
CA VAL A 128 -5.34 10.48 -11.32
C VAL A 128 -3.97 9.88 -11.00
N CYS A 129 -3.91 9.10 -9.90
CA CYS A 129 -2.69 8.43 -9.46
C CYS A 129 -2.68 6.97 -9.91
N LEU A 130 -1.49 6.41 -10.12
CA LEU A 130 -1.25 4.98 -10.32
C LEU A 130 -0.53 4.41 -9.10
N VAL A 131 -1.09 3.36 -8.50
CA VAL A 131 -0.45 2.61 -7.41
C VAL A 131 -0.14 1.20 -7.91
N ILE A 132 1.16 0.85 -7.94
CA ILE A 132 1.65 -0.48 -8.32
C ILE A 132 2.11 -1.17 -7.04
N GLY A 133 1.32 -2.14 -6.57
CA GLY A 133 1.54 -2.86 -5.33
C GLY A 133 2.48 -4.05 -5.48
N PRO A 134 3.24 -4.41 -4.41
CA PRO A 134 4.15 -5.54 -4.36
C PRO A 134 3.45 -6.82 -3.92
N PHE A 135 4.19 -7.94 -3.91
CA PHE A 135 3.68 -9.23 -3.48
C PHE A 135 3.76 -9.45 -1.96
N ASN A 136 4.75 -8.87 -1.29
CA ASN A 136 5.10 -9.24 0.10
C ASN A 136 4.10 -8.76 1.16
N TYR A 137 3.49 -7.60 0.96
CA TYR A 137 2.37 -7.07 1.74
C TYR A 137 1.31 -6.54 0.76
N PRO A 138 0.60 -7.45 0.07
CA PRO A 138 -0.22 -7.08 -1.08
C PRO A 138 -1.45 -6.22 -0.71
N VAL A 139 -1.91 -6.27 0.54
CA VAL A 139 -2.99 -5.40 1.02
C VAL A 139 -2.42 -4.07 1.53
N THR A 140 -1.48 -4.10 2.48
CA THR A 140 -0.94 -2.89 3.12
C THR A 140 -0.22 -1.98 2.13
N LEU A 141 0.73 -2.51 1.36
CA LEU A 141 1.55 -1.70 0.45
C LEU A 141 0.83 -1.34 -0.86
N THR A 142 -0.38 -1.87 -1.06
CA THR A 142 -1.27 -1.45 -2.14
C THR A 142 -2.28 -0.43 -1.64
N LEU A 143 -3.03 -0.73 -0.57
CA LEU A 143 -4.11 0.13 -0.11
C LEU A 143 -3.65 1.34 0.71
N GLY A 144 -2.50 1.31 1.39
CA GLY A 144 -1.95 2.47 2.09
C GLY A 144 -1.75 3.67 1.16
N PRO A 145 -0.99 3.54 0.06
CA PRO A 145 -0.88 4.61 -0.94
C PRO A 145 -2.22 5.03 -1.54
N VAL A 146 -3.19 4.10 -1.69
CA VAL A 146 -4.55 4.43 -2.17
C VAL A 146 -5.29 5.29 -1.15
N ILE A 147 -5.25 4.95 0.15
CA ILE A 147 -5.85 5.74 1.23
C ILE A 147 -5.29 7.17 1.20
N SER A 148 -3.97 7.30 1.11
CA SER A 148 -3.27 8.58 1.07
C SER A 148 -3.64 9.41 -0.17
N ALA A 149 -3.73 8.77 -1.34
CA ALA A 149 -4.13 9.42 -2.59
C ALA A 149 -5.58 9.93 -2.54
N LEU A 150 -6.52 9.11 -2.03
CA LEU A 150 -7.93 9.49 -1.84
C LEU A 150 -8.08 10.62 -0.82
N ALA A 151 -7.33 10.58 0.29
CA ALA A 151 -7.29 11.64 1.28
C ALA A 151 -6.77 12.97 0.69
N ALA A 152 -5.81 12.90 -0.24
CA ALA A 152 -5.32 14.07 -0.96
C ALA A 152 -6.27 14.53 -2.09
N GLY A 153 -7.36 13.81 -2.36
CA GLY A 153 -8.36 14.17 -3.38
C GLY A 153 -8.05 13.66 -4.79
N ASN A 154 -7.27 12.59 -4.90
CA ASN A 154 -6.87 12.01 -6.18
C ASN A 154 -7.65 10.72 -6.45
N PRO A 155 -8.26 10.54 -7.63
CA PRO A 155 -8.69 9.23 -8.10
C PRO A 155 -7.49 8.31 -8.33
N VAL A 156 -7.69 6.99 -8.20
CA VAL A 156 -6.58 6.02 -8.19
C VAL A 156 -6.84 4.82 -9.07
N VAL A 157 -5.88 4.48 -9.92
CA VAL A 157 -5.78 3.18 -10.57
C VAL A 157 -4.85 2.30 -9.74
N ILE A 158 -5.34 1.12 -9.36
CA ILE A 158 -4.58 0.12 -8.61
C ILE A 158 -4.12 -0.96 -9.57
N LYS A 159 -2.83 -1.25 -9.58
CA LYS A 159 -2.24 -2.41 -10.22
C LYS A 159 -1.68 -3.33 -9.13
N PRO A 160 -2.45 -4.30 -8.62
CA PRO A 160 -1.95 -5.24 -7.61
C PRO A 160 -0.88 -6.15 -8.20
N SER A 161 -0.14 -6.86 -7.34
CA SER A 161 0.86 -7.83 -7.79
C SER A 161 0.21 -9.03 -8.47
N ASP A 162 0.72 -9.44 -9.62
CA ASP A 162 0.37 -10.68 -10.32
C ASP A 162 0.84 -11.94 -9.57
N LEU A 163 1.79 -11.78 -8.64
CA LEU A 163 2.25 -12.86 -7.76
C LEU A 163 1.30 -13.15 -6.58
N CYS A 164 0.25 -12.32 -6.40
CA CYS A 164 -0.77 -12.49 -5.38
C CYS A 164 -2.17 -12.50 -6.02
N PRO A 165 -2.49 -13.53 -6.81
CA PRO A 165 -3.73 -13.59 -7.59
C PRO A 165 -4.99 -13.60 -6.73
N ALA A 166 -4.98 -14.23 -5.55
CA ALA A 166 -6.16 -14.27 -4.68
C ALA A 166 -6.48 -12.86 -4.13
N VAL A 167 -5.48 -12.11 -3.67
CA VAL A 167 -5.67 -10.72 -3.23
C VAL A 167 -6.07 -9.83 -4.40
N ALA A 168 -5.43 -9.97 -5.56
CA ALA A 168 -5.75 -9.17 -6.73
C ALA A 168 -7.19 -9.39 -7.22
N ASN A 169 -7.65 -10.64 -7.28
CA ASN A 169 -9.02 -11.00 -7.61
C ASN A 169 -10.01 -10.49 -6.57
N LEU A 170 -9.67 -10.56 -5.27
CA LEU A 170 -10.50 -10.00 -4.21
C LEU A 170 -10.66 -8.48 -4.36
N LEU A 171 -9.59 -7.74 -4.62
CA LEU A 171 -9.66 -6.30 -4.87
C LEU A 171 -10.54 -5.97 -6.09
N THR A 172 -10.43 -6.75 -7.16
CA THR A 172 -11.26 -6.59 -8.36
C THR A 172 -12.75 -6.78 -8.07
N LYS A 173 -13.10 -7.68 -7.15
CA LYS A 173 -14.49 -7.91 -6.72
C LYS A 173 -15.00 -6.84 -5.76
N LEU A 174 -14.17 -6.41 -4.80
CA LEU A 174 -14.59 -5.50 -3.73
C LEU A 174 -14.59 -4.04 -4.16
N ILE A 175 -13.58 -3.57 -4.88
CA ILE A 175 -13.45 -2.14 -5.22
C ILE A 175 -14.72 -1.58 -5.88
N PRO A 176 -15.34 -2.21 -6.89
CA PRO A 176 -16.55 -1.68 -7.51
C PRO A 176 -17.79 -1.67 -6.60
N THR A 177 -17.76 -2.43 -5.49
CA THR A 177 -18.86 -2.45 -4.51
C THR A 177 -18.84 -1.22 -3.59
N TYR A 178 -17.64 -0.67 -3.34
CA TYR A 178 -17.44 0.42 -2.38
C TYR A 178 -17.09 1.75 -3.02
N PHE A 179 -16.59 1.74 -4.26
CA PHE A 179 -16.12 2.93 -4.97
C PHE A 179 -16.73 3.02 -6.36
N ASP A 180 -16.95 4.27 -6.79
CA ASP A 180 -17.26 4.57 -8.18
C ASP A 180 -16.05 4.21 -9.06
N PRO A 181 -16.24 3.54 -10.20
CA PRO A 181 -15.17 3.22 -11.15
C PRO A 181 -14.38 4.43 -11.66
N GLU A 182 -14.98 5.63 -11.63
CA GLU A 182 -14.29 6.89 -11.95
C GLU A 182 -13.36 7.35 -10.82
N VAL A 183 -13.52 6.81 -9.59
CA VAL A 183 -12.74 7.17 -8.40
C VAL A 183 -11.63 6.17 -8.11
N VAL A 184 -11.96 4.87 -8.06
CA VAL A 184 -10.98 3.79 -7.86
C VAL A 184 -11.24 2.69 -8.87
N ASN A 185 -10.19 2.31 -9.58
CA ASN A 185 -10.25 1.22 -10.55
C ASN A 185 -9.09 0.25 -10.35
N VAL A 186 -9.30 -1.04 -10.66
CA VAL A 186 -8.27 -2.09 -10.57
C VAL A 186 -7.93 -2.57 -11.97
N VAL A 187 -6.63 -2.59 -12.28
CA VAL A 187 -6.09 -3.17 -13.51
C VAL A 187 -5.22 -4.36 -13.12
N ASN A 188 -5.74 -5.56 -13.33
CA ASN A 188 -4.99 -6.79 -13.13
C ASN A 188 -4.09 -7.07 -14.35
N GLY A 189 -2.97 -7.73 -14.11
CA GLY A 189 -2.07 -8.17 -15.14
C GLY A 189 -0.61 -8.12 -14.72
N ALA A 190 0.27 -8.43 -15.64
CA ALA A 190 1.71 -8.50 -15.44
C ALA A 190 2.45 -7.38 -16.21
N ILE A 191 3.47 -7.72 -16.96
CA ILE A 191 4.30 -6.75 -17.71
C ILE A 191 3.52 -6.02 -18.80
N PRO A 192 2.68 -6.68 -19.63
CA PRO A 192 1.98 -6.00 -20.72
C PRO A 192 1.05 -4.88 -20.22
N GLU A 193 0.22 -5.17 -19.22
CA GLU A 193 -0.75 -4.21 -18.64
C GLU A 193 -0.01 -3.08 -17.90
N THR A 194 1.07 -3.40 -17.18
CA THR A 194 1.91 -2.38 -16.53
C THR A 194 2.56 -1.46 -17.57
N THR A 195 3.04 -2.00 -18.66
CA THR A 195 3.62 -1.21 -19.75
C THR A 195 2.59 -0.28 -20.38
N GLU A 196 1.36 -0.75 -20.58
CA GLU A 196 0.28 0.09 -21.11
C GLU A 196 -0.14 1.19 -20.14
N LEU A 197 -0.24 0.88 -18.84
CA LEU A 197 -0.47 1.89 -17.80
C LEU A 197 0.61 2.99 -17.83
N MET A 198 1.87 2.60 -17.94
CA MET A 198 3.01 3.54 -17.93
C MET A 198 3.14 4.40 -19.19
N ARG A 199 2.41 4.13 -20.26
CA ARG A 199 2.30 5.00 -21.44
C ARG A 199 1.46 6.26 -21.19
N ASN A 200 0.73 6.29 -20.08
CA ASN A 200 -0.13 7.40 -19.71
C ASN A 200 0.59 8.39 -18.79
N GLU A 201 0.20 9.65 -18.87
CA GLU A 201 0.55 10.67 -17.89
C GLU A 201 -0.28 10.49 -16.61
N TRP A 202 0.38 10.53 -15.44
CA TRP A 202 -0.20 10.38 -14.12
C TRP A 202 0.05 11.59 -13.24
N GLY A 203 -0.89 11.91 -12.35
CA GLY A 203 -0.67 12.88 -11.29
C GLY A 203 0.44 12.44 -10.32
N LEU A 204 0.55 11.12 -10.09
CA LEU A 204 1.63 10.46 -9.35
C LEU A 204 1.64 8.97 -9.70
N VAL A 205 2.82 8.40 -9.88
CA VAL A 205 3.05 6.95 -9.89
C VAL A 205 3.67 6.55 -8.55
N PHE A 206 3.01 5.70 -7.80
CA PHE A 206 3.54 5.10 -6.57
C PHE A 206 3.88 3.63 -6.84
N PHE A 207 5.13 3.27 -6.72
CA PHE A 207 5.62 1.92 -6.96
C PHE A 207 6.32 1.37 -5.73
N THR A 208 5.92 0.17 -5.32
CA THR A 208 6.66 -0.61 -4.31
C THR A 208 7.15 -1.92 -4.94
N GLY A 209 8.45 -2.20 -4.84
CA GLY A 209 9.02 -3.41 -5.41
C GLY A 209 10.54 -3.42 -5.50
N SER A 210 11.11 -4.19 -6.44
CA SER A 210 12.54 -4.29 -6.60
C SER A 210 13.17 -3.04 -7.24
N GLU A 211 14.40 -2.73 -6.87
CA GLU A 211 15.19 -1.64 -7.48
C GLU A 211 15.28 -1.77 -9.01
N ARG A 212 15.45 -2.98 -9.52
CA ARG A 212 15.51 -3.25 -10.97
C ARG A 212 14.22 -2.80 -11.68
N VAL A 213 13.06 -3.14 -11.15
CA VAL A 213 11.77 -2.72 -11.73
C VAL A 213 11.51 -1.24 -11.48
N GLY A 214 11.87 -0.71 -10.31
CA GLY A 214 11.75 0.71 -9.99
C GLY A 214 12.49 1.62 -10.98
N LYS A 215 13.70 1.24 -11.42
CA LYS A 215 14.44 1.94 -12.47
C LYS A 215 13.68 1.98 -13.80
N ILE A 216 13.01 0.89 -14.17
CA ILE A 216 12.19 0.81 -15.39
C ILE A 216 10.98 1.75 -15.27
N ILE A 217 10.25 1.66 -14.15
CA ILE A 217 9.09 2.52 -13.87
C ILE A 217 9.48 4.01 -13.90
N ALA A 218 10.58 4.37 -13.23
CA ALA A 218 11.06 5.76 -13.23
C ALA A 218 11.41 6.25 -14.64
N GLY A 219 12.09 5.43 -15.44
CA GLY A 219 12.41 5.77 -16.83
C GLY A 219 11.18 5.95 -17.70
N GLN A 220 10.16 5.10 -17.54
CA GLN A 220 8.90 5.23 -18.27
C GLN A 220 8.09 6.45 -17.82
N ALA A 221 8.02 6.71 -16.51
CA ALA A 221 7.33 7.89 -15.96
C ALA A 221 7.97 9.20 -16.43
N ALA A 222 9.30 9.24 -16.57
CA ALA A 222 10.00 10.42 -17.09
C ALA A 222 9.56 10.79 -18.52
N ALA A 223 9.21 9.82 -19.35
CA ALA A 223 8.75 10.06 -20.72
C ALA A 223 7.40 10.81 -20.76
N THR A 224 6.58 10.71 -19.71
CA THR A 224 5.29 11.42 -19.59
C THR A 224 5.34 12.54 -18.55
N MET A 225 6.52 12.87 -18.00
CA MET A 225 6.69 13.85 -16.92
C MET A 225 5.86 13.53 -15.68
N SER A 226 5.48 12.26 -15.47
CA SER A 226 4.74 11.81 -14.30
C SER A 226 5.66 11.78 -13.07
N PRO A 227 5.30 12.43 -11.95
CA PRO A 227 6.03 12.31 -10.70
C PRO A 227 6.01 10.87 -10.20
N VAL A 228 7.12 10.42 -9.57
CA VAL A 228 7.27 9.05 -9.08
C VAL A 228 7.67 9.03 -7.62
N VAL A 229 7.05 8.13 -6.85
CA VAL A 229 7.54 7.69 -5.53
C VAL A 229 7.89 6.22 -5.65
N LEU A 230 9.12 5.88 -5.25
CA LEU A 230 9.66 4.53 -5.32
C LEU A 230 9.95 4.02 -3.90
N GLU A 231 9.22 3.00 -3.47
CA GLU A 231 9.50 2.23 -2.25
C GLU A 231 10.19 0.93 -2.67
N LEU A 232 11.47 0.79 -2.33
CA LEU A 232 12.33 -0.25 -2.85
C LEU A 232 12.77 -1.23 -1.75
N GLY A 233 13.63 -2.18 -2.10
CA GLY A 233 14.21 -3.10 -1.13
C GLY A 233 15.15 -2.40 -0.15
N GLY A 234 15.51 -3.09 0.93
CA GLY A 234 16.42 -2.60 1.94
C GLY A 234 17.53 -3.60 2.29
N LYS A 235 18.57 -3.08 2.90
CA LYS A 235 19.70 -3.78 3.51
C LYS A 235 19.85 -3.26 4.94
N SER A 236 18.84 -3.55 5.79
CA SER A 236 18.76 -2.99 7.13
C SER A 236 19.78 -3.62 8.08
N PRO A 237 20.83 -2.88 8.49
CA PRO A 237 21.81 -3.37 9.44
C PRO A 237 21.22 -3.42 10.84
N LEU A 238 21.62 -4.43 11.60
CA LEU A 238 21.37 -4.53 13.02
C LEU A 238 22.70 -4.34 13.74
N ILE A 239 22.82 -3.32 14.56
CA ILE A 239 24.04 -2.99 15.29
C ILE A 239 23.86 -3.39 16.75
N ILE A 240 24.77 -4.25 17.24
CA ILE A 240 24.81 -4.76 18.61
C ILE A 240 26.07 -4.27 19.28
N CYS A 241 25.91 -3.33 20.22
CA CYS A 241 27.00 -2.74 20.97
C CYS A 241 27.56 -3.70 22.03
N GLU A 242 28.62 -3.27 22.76
CA GLU A 242 29.27 -4.07 23.81
C GLU A 242 28.35 -4.30 25.01
N ASP A 243 27.65 -3.27 25.45
CA ASP A 243 26.81 -3.27 26.66
C ASP A 243 25.35 -3.54 26.32
N ILE A 244 24.96 -4.78 26.55
CA ILE A 244 23.60 -5.24 26.31
C ILE A 244 22.96 -5.59 27.65
N PRO A 245 21.99 -4.82 28.15
CA PRO A 245 21.36 -5.11 29.43
C PRO A 245 20.47 -6.36 29.42
N GLU A 246 19.86 -6.69 28.28
CA GLU A 246 18.86 -7.75 28.15
C GLU A 246 19.06 -8.56 26.86
N MET A 247 20.12 -9.38 26.83
CA MET A 247 20.52 -10.18 25.65
C MET A 247 19.38 -11.01 25.06
N LYS A 248 18.69 -11.80 25.92
CA LYS A 248 17.59 -12.66 25.50
C LYS A 248 16.41 -11.87 24.91
N ALA A 249 16.01 -10.76 25.54
CA ALA A 249 14.92 -9.93 25.07
C ALA A 249 15.25 -9.29 23.71
N MET A 250 16.50 -8.84 23.54
CA MET A 250 17.01 -8.30 22.27
C MET A 250 16.95 -9.40 21.19
N CYS A 251 17.50 -10.59 21.43
CA CYS A 251 17.49 -11.68 20.46
C CYS A 251 16.08 -12.11 20.07
N ASN A 252 15.15 -12.18 21.04
CA ASN A 252 13.74 -12.44 20.74
C ASN A 252 13.14 -11.40 19.77
N ARG A 253 13.41 -10.10 19.96
CA ARG A 253 12.93 -9.05 19.06
C ARG A 253 13.54 -9.15 17.67
N ILE A 254 14.84 -9.50 17.58
CA ILE A 254 15.53 -9.69 16.30
C ILE A 254 14.91 -10.84 15.52
N ILE A 255 14.74 -11.98 16.17
CA ILE A 255 14.18 -13.18 15.52
C ILE A 255 12.72 -12.95 15.14
N TRP A 256 11.92 -12.33 16.00
CA TRP A 256 10.56 -11.95 15.68
C TRP A 256 10.50 -11.02 14.46
N GLY A 257 11.29 -9.93 14.47
CA GLY A 257 11.33 -8.97 13.35
C GLY A 257 11.82 -9.56 12.03
N LYS A 258 12.72 -10.58 12.09
CA LYS A 258 13.18 -11.30 10.90
C LYS A 258 12.18 -12.34 10.41
N SER A 259 11.40 -12.92 11.30
CA SER A 259 10.50 -14.04 10.97
C SER A 259 9.15 -13.59 10.44
N ILE A 260 8.69 -12.39 10.79
CA ILE A 260 7.45 -11.85 10.23
C ILE A 260 7.52 -11.89 8.70
N ASN A 261 6.44 -12.36 8.09
CA ASN A 261 6.30 -12.50 6.65
C ASN A 261 7.44 -13.33 6.01
N ALA A 262 7.96 -14.31 6.74
CA ALA A 262 9.13 -15.12 6.35
C ALA A 262 10.37 -14.26 5.96
N GLY A 263 10.51 -13.08 6.55
CA GLY A 263 11.60 -12.13 6.28
C GLY A 263 11.45 -11.35 4.97
N GLN A 264 10.32 -11.47 4.27
CA GLN A 264 10.03 -10.78 3.02
C GLN A 264 9.59 -9.34 3.26
N THR A 265 10.38 -8.58 4.01
CA THR A 265 10.06 -7.21 4.43
C THR A 265 11.27 -6.30 4.12
N CYS A 266 11.02 -5.18 3.46
CA CYS A 266 12.07 -4.22 3.07
C CYS A 266 12.86 -3.68 4.27
N VAL A 267 12.24 -3.59 5.45
CA VAL A 267 12.83 -3.13 6.72
C VAL A 267 13.22 -4.27 7.66
N ALA A 268 13.14 -5.54 7.25
CA ALA A 268 13.56 -6.66 8.09
C ALA A 268 15.06 -6.60 8.39
N PRO A 269 15.50 -7.01 9.58
CA PRO A 269 16.91 -7.19 9.88
C PRO A 269 17.57 -8.07 8.82
N ASP A 270 18.62 -7.57 8.14
CA ASP A 270 19.29 -8.28 7.05
C ASP A 270 20.62 -8.86 7.47
N TYR A 271 21.47 -8.06 8.07
CA TYR A 271 22.77 -8.49 8.60
C TYR A 271 23.05 -7.87 9.96
N VAL A 272 23.93 -8.54 10.73
CA VAL A 272 24.28 -8.15 12.11
C VAL A 272 25.73 -7.70 12.17
N LEU A 273 25.94 -6.49 12.69
CA LEU A 273 27.23 -5.99 13.14
C LEU A 273 27.25 -6.10 14.66
N CYS A 274 28.00 -7.07 15.16
CA CYS A 274 28.05 -7.38 16.59
C CYS A 274 29.43 -7.13 17.16
N HIS A 275 29.49 -6.56 18.37
CA HIS A 275 30.75 -6.46 19.11
C HIS A 275 31.30 -7.87 19.38
N GLU A 276 32.61 -8.08 19.19
CA GLU A 276 33.27 -9.38 19.26
C GLU A 276 32.96 -10.14 20.56
N LYS A 277 32.97 -9.47 21.69
CA LYS A 277 32.69 -10.06 23.01
C LYS A 277 31.32 -10.72 23.12
N ASN A 278 30.35 -10.29 22.33
CA ASN A 278 28.96 -10.72 22.40
C ASN A 278 28.60 -11.74 21.31
N ALA A 279 29.47 -11.94 20.31
CA ALA A 279 29.11 -12.66 19.11
C ALA A 279 28.61 -14.09 19.36
N GLU A 280 29.32 -14.87 20.20
CA GLU A 280 28.94 -16.25 20.52
C GLU A 280 27.62 -16.31 21.33
N GLU A 281 27.45 -15.39 22.28
CA GLU A 281 26.24 -15.35 23.10
C GLU A 281 25.02 -14.93 22.26
N VAL A 282 25.14 -13.91 21.42
CA VAL A 282 24.11 -13.47 20.47
C VAL A 282 23.68 -14.64 19.59
N LEU A 283 24.63 -15.38 19.02
CA LEU A 283 24.33 -16.51 18.14
C LEU A 283 23.58 -17.62 18.91
N ARG A 284 23.98 -17.92 20.14
CA ARG A 284 23.32 -18.90 21.01
C ARG A 284 21.89 -18.48 21.34
N GLU A 285 21.70 -17.23 21.77
CA GLU A 285 20.38 -16.73 22.17
C GLU A 285 19.43 -16.56 20.96
N MET A 286 19.95 -16.22 19.78
CA MET A 286 19.14 -16.22 18.54
C MET A 286 18.65 -17.63 18.18
N LYS A 287 19.49 -18.66 18.32
CA LYS A 287 19.08 -20.06 18.13
C LYS A 287 18.01 -20.48 19.13
N ASN A 288 18.20 -20.15 20.42
CA ASN A 288 17.20 -20.43 21.46
C ASN A 288 15.86 -19.73 21.16
N SER A 289 15.91 -18.48 20.69
CA SER A 289 14.72 -17.71 20.31
C SER A 289 13.94 -18.38 19.16
N LEU A 290 14.64 -18.84 18.11
CA LEU A 290 14.03 -19.58 17.01
C LEU A 290 13.36 -20.86 17.49
N GLU A 291 14.03 -21.62 18.35
CA GLU A 291 13.46 -22.86 18.89
C GLU A 291 12.21 -22.62 19.72
N VAL A 292 12.17 -21.55 20.50
CA VAL A 292 11.00 -21.20 21.33
C VAL A 292 9.82 -20.72 20.49
N MET A 293 10.09 -19.95 19.42
CA MET A 293 9.03 -19.32 18.61
C MET A 293 8.42 -20.28 17.58
N PHE A 294 9.16 -21.29 17.12
CA PHE A 294 8.78 -22.13 15.97
C PHE A 294 8.81 -23.64 16.25
N ARG A 295 8.67 -24.04 17.50
CA ARG A 295 8.45 -25.44 17.89
C ARG A 295 7.01 -25.90 17.70
#